data_e19226e6c4ea3af66a9c8160e15a9118
#
_entry.id   e19226e6c4ea3af66a9c8160e15a9118
#
_cell.length_a   1.000
_cell.length_b   1.000
_cell.length_c   1.000
_cell.angle_alpha   90.00
_cell.angle_beta   90.00
_cell.angle_gamma   90.00
#
_symmetry.space_group_name_H-M   'P 1'
#
loop_
_entity.id
_entity.type
_entity.pdbx_description
1 polymer ?
#
loop_
_entity_poly.entity_id
_entity_poly.type
_entity_poly.pdbx_seq_one_letter_code
_entity_poly.pdbx_strand_id
1 'polypeptide(L)'
;TSNILAPVDTEDNGYMLELIGKKVKLQLIEKGYLCPVDNVVVDVTFKGYSPRINGYIGKENFDRFKVVTTFDYPCFPFKSTELDDKKIAAWIDGNLSSQKEHGVYTGLHERVYAQKPIFISAEHSAQQSREDLDKYEKEFNEGHLNVLSCSTTMEMGVDIGGISEVVMNNVPPKSANYLQRAGRAGRRNESKALALTFCAPNPIGTNTWKHPDYPITHLTETPLLKLESRQLIQRNVNAMVFADFVSLQGGIRVTAKLEDFFVTMDGLCYYDKFLNYIDGIIGGNRNELEASYKALVKGTALDNISLSDAVFSTKKDIIAIRGLCQARIDSLDKTIKMLEEEGGNGAALRSVQHQKDNFLSTSLLTYMAEYSFLPSAGIPTGLVQCVLGKNSVENSPTMHLSQAISAYAPGKQVVKNEWIYQPAGILMKTKYDDNTTRYVLQNCTHCGYTVIRQGNVLNDCPKCGKENSMHGIKDMSISTEQRFTEVVEPVAFSVAFGSKPTRKMNAQGEMSFVQPVLLKMDPWQEKTSAAKMVVRCSTNESEILFFNRGRSTFGFAFCPYCGRMEYEQSPDYSDNILVGHKHLSTGLPCPGGEANGRNIRRHVLLVGRYQTDFVEVKFYDAANVLVR
;
A
#
# COMPACT_ATOMS: atom_id res chain seq x y z
N THR A 1 34.15 -48.43 -10.87
CA THR A 1 32.69 -48.22 -10.71
C THR A 1 32.19 -49.05 -9.57
N SER A 2 31.67 -48.38 -8.53
CA SER A 2 31.10 -49.09 -7.38
C SER A 2 29.89 -49.90 -7.85
N ASN A 3 29.74 -51.15 -7.35
CA ASN A 3 28.57 -51.98 -7.67
C ASN A 3 27.21 -51.37 -7.22
N ILE A 4 27.17 -50.12 -6.80
CA ILE A 4 26.00 -49.35 -6.30
C ILE A 4 25.47 -48.41 -7.35
N LEU A 5 26.33 -47.89 -8.25
CA LEU A 5 26.01 -46.90 -9.25
C LEU A 5 26.24 -47.51 -10.64
N ALA A 6 25.33 -47.25 -11.55
CA ALA A 6 25.45 -47.56 -12.97
C ALA A 6 25.71 -46.30 -13.78
N PRO A 7 26.61 -46.30 -14.75
CA PRO A 7 26.78 -45.18 -15.66
C PRO A 7 25.59 -45.09 -16.62
N VAL A 8 25.11 -43.88 -16.84
CA VAL A 8 24.11 -43.57 -17.84
C VAL A 8 24.71 -42.51 -18.77
N ASP A 9 24.73 -42.78 -20.06
CA ASP A 9 25.21 -41.85 -21.07
C ASP A 9 24.22 -40.71 -21.21
N THR A 10 24.73 -39.48 -21.24
CA THR A 10 23.95 -38.28 -21.49
C THR A 10 24.25 -37.75 -22.91
N GLU A 11 23.27 -37.11 -23.54
CA GLU A 11 23.38 -36.60 -24.93
C GLU A 11 24.56 -35.60 -25.12
N ASP A 12 25.08 -35.00 -24.04
CA ASP A 12 26.15 -34.00 -24.05
C ASP A 12 27.56 -34.58 -23.78
N ASN A 13 27.83 -35.85 -24.10
CA ASN A 13 29.11 -36.55 -23.78
C ASN A 13 29.49 -36.53 -22.30
N GLY A 14 28.54 -36.35 -21.41
CA GLY A 14 28.69 -36.45 -19.96
C GLY A 14 28.32 -37.85 -19.46
N TYR A 15 28.78 -38.18 -18.24
CA TYR A 15 28.39 -39.42 -17.56
C TYR A 15 27.56 -39.06 -16.34
N MET A 16 26.36 -39.62 -16.23
CA MET A 16 25.58 -39.63 -15.01
C MET A 16 25.73 -41.01 -14.33
N LEU A 17 25.67 -40.99 -13.00
CA LEU A 17 25.67 -42.23 -12.20
C LEU A 17 24.27 -42.39 -11.60
N GLU A 18 23.59 -43.49 -11.97
CA GLU A 18 22.28 -43.82 -11.41
C GLU A 18 22.41 -44.82 -10.25
N LEU A 19 21.64 -44.59 -9.19
CA LEU A 19 21.55 -45.48 -8.03
C LEU A 19 20.80 -46.76 -8.40
N ILE A 20 21.45 -47.90 -8.25
CA ILE A 20 20.80 -49.20 -8.49
C ILE A 20 19.89 -49.53 -7.29
N GLY A 21 18.57 -49.36 -7.43
CA GLY A 21 17.57 -49.41 -6.38
C GLY A 21 17.59 -50.67 -5.50
N LYS A 22 17.99 -51.84 -6.04
CA LYS A 22 18.14 -53.08 -5.27
C LYS A 22 19.30 -53.08 -4.28
N LYS A 23 20.21 -52.12 -4.36
CA LYS A 23 21.38 -51.98 -3.50
C LYS A 23 21.28 -50.79 -2.53
N VAL A 24 20.12 -50.09 -2.54
CA VAL A 24 19.84 -48.98 -1.64
C VAL A 24 19.13 -49.48 -0.40
N LYS A 25 19.59 -49.06 0.76
CA LYS A 25 19.02 -49.43 2.07
C LYS A 25 18.69 -48.13 2.83
N LEU A 26 17.48 -48.04 3.36
CA LEU A 26 17.14 -47.00 4.33
C LEU A 26 17.65 -47.41 5.72
N GLN A 27 18.37 -46.50 6.36
CA GLN A 27 18.90 -46.67 7.69
C GLN A 27 18.64 -45.41 8.52
N LEU A 28 18.22 -45.59 9.76
CA LEU A 28 18.13 -44.49 10.71
C LEU A 28 19.57 -44.05 11.09
N ILE A 29 19.74 -42.72 11.18
CA ILE A 29 21.00 -42.13 11.65
C ILE A 29 21.00 -42.22 13.18
N GLU A 30 21.92 -42.98 13.75
CA GLU A 30 22.12 -43.10 15.20
C GLU A 30 23.12 -42.07 15.71
N LYS A 31 24.12 -41.72 14.88
CA LYS A 31 25.15 -40.72 15.19
C LYS A 31 25.27 -39.72 14.05
N GLY A 32 25.31 -38.46 14.40
CA GLY A 32 25.58 -37.35 13.47
C GLY A 32 26.92 -36.72 13.79
N TYR A 33 27.60 -36.25 12.75
CA TYR A 33 28.88 -35.57 12.82
C TYR A 33 28.71 -34.15 12.24
N LEU A 34 28.96 -33.15 13.07
CA LEU A 34 28.83 -31.76 12.60
C LEU A 34 30.02 -31.35 11.73
N CYS A 35 29.79 -31.00 10.51
CA CYS A 35 30.81 -30.41 9.66
C CYS A 35 31.18 -29.01 10.16
N PRO A 36 32.45 -28.76 10.54
CA PRO A 36 32.83 -27.49 11.16
C PRO A 36 32.89 -26.32 10.17
N VAL A 37 32.74 -26.58 8.87
CA VAL A 37 32.84 -25.54 7.83
C VAL A 37 31.47 -25.00 7.43
N ASP A 38 30.48 -25.90 7.29
CA ASP A 38 29.14 -25.53 6.78
C ASP A 38 27.99 -25.85 7.74
N ASN A 39 28.33 -26.30 8.97
CA ASN A 39 27.39 -26.68 10.04
C ASN A 39 26.32 -27.70 9.61
N VAL A 40 26.62 -28.53 8.61
CA VAL A 40 25.72 -29.61 8.18
C VAL A 40 26.09 -30.88 8.93
N VAL A 41 25.08 -31.58 9.44
CA VAL A 41 25.27 -32.88 10.06
C VAL A 41 25.38 -33.94 8.97
N VAL A 42 26.43 -34.77 9.06
CA VAL A 42 26.66 -35.90 8.18
C VAL A 42 26.65 -37.20 9.02
N ASP A 43 26.28 -38.30 8.41
CA ASP A 43 26.17 -39.62 9.05
C ASP A 43 27.48 -40.42 9.05
N VAL A 44 28.46 -39.98 8.27
CA VAL A 44 29.76 -40.63 8.15
C VAL A 44 30.92 -39.65 8.14
N THR A 45 32.09 -40.07 8.52
CA THR A 45 33.34 -39.32 8.41
C THR A 45 34.42 -40.15 7.73
N PHE A 46 35.35 -39.49 7.03
CA PHE A 46 36.55 -40.15 6.52
C PHE A 46 37.72 -39.95 7.52
N LYS A 47 38.00 -40.94 8.35
CA LYS A 47 39.05 -40.82 9.38
C LYS A 47 38.92 -39.58 10.26
N GLY A 48 37.69 -39.22 10.63
CA GLY A 48 37.41 -38.06 11.46
C GLY A 48 37.28 -36.72 10.70
N TYR A 49 37.27 -36.72 9.38
CA TYR A 49 37.07 -35.55 8.57
C TYR A 49 35.69 -35.59 7.89
N SER A 50 35.08 -34.42 7.74
CA SER A 50 33.81 -34.29 7.04
C SER A 50 33.93 -34.65 5.56
N PRO A 51 32.97 -35.42 4.99
CA PRO A 51 32.96 -35.75 3.57
C PRO A 51 32.52 -34.56 2.68
N ARG A 52 32.16 -33.43 3.26
CA ARG A 52 31.65 -32.27 2.54
C ARG A 52 32.76 -31.38 1.97
N ILE A 53 33.88 -31.96 1.61
CA ILE A 53 34.99 -31.28 0.97
C ILE A 53 34.60 -31.01 -0.50
N ASN A 54 34.33 -29.76 -0.84
CA ASN A 54 34.03 -29.33 -2.19
C ASN A 54 35.26 -28.62 -2.81
N GLY A 55 35.72 -29.14 -3.94
CA GLY A 55 36.81 -28.53 -4.71
C GLY A 55 38.20 -28.95 -4.29
N TYR A 56 39.21 -28.38 -4.95
CA TYR A 56 40.62 -28.66 -4.66
C TYR A 56 41.06 -27.87 -3.42
N ILE A 57 41.28 -28.59 -2.31
CA ILE A 57 41.73 -27.99 -1.06
C ILE A 57 43.20 -28.40 -0.85
N GLY A 58 44.10 -27.42 -0.75
CA GLY A 58 45.49 -27.64 -0.40
C GLY A 58 45.62 -28.24 1.01
N LYS A 59 46.74 -28.93 1.28
CA LYS A 59 47.00 -29.59 2.57
C LYS A 59 46.80 -28.66 3.79
N GLU A 60 47.09 -27.40 3.64
CA GLU A 60 46.98 -26.37 4.69
C GLU A 60 45.53 -26.09 5.17
N ASN A 61 44.55 -26.41 4.36
CA ASN A 61 43.15 -26.15 4.68
C ASN A 61 42.35 -27.40 5.07
N PHE A 62 42.98 -28.55 5.02
CA PHE A 62 42.30 -29.84 5.27
C PHE A 62 41.87 -30.00 6.73
N ASP A 63 42.64 -29.48 7.67
CA ASP A 63 42.32 -29.54 9.10
C ASP A 63 41.05 -28.82 9.51
N ARG A 64 40.57 -27.87 8.68
CA ARG A 64 39.29 -27.21 8.91
C ARG A 64 38.09 -28.15 8.84
N PHE A 65 38.22 -29.28 8.17
CA PHE A 65 37.15 -30.27 8.00
C PHE A 65 37.20 -31.37 9.08
N LYS A 66 38.12 -31.25 10.05
CA LYS A 66 38.22 -32.21 11.15
C LYS A 66 36.99 -32.08 12.05
N VAL A 67 36.22 -33.15 12.15
CA VAL A 67 35.01 -33.18 12.98
C VAL A 67 35.38 -33.26 14.44
N VAL A 68 34.86 -32.36 15.24
CA VAL A 68 35.05 -32.27 16.68
C VAL A 68 33.76 -32.57 17.43
N THR A 69 32.61 -32.16 16.85
CA THR A 69 31.30 -32.27 17.49
C THR A 69 30.52 -33.45 16.91
N THR A 70 30.03 -34.31 17.78
CA THR A 70 29.17 -35.43 17.43
C THR A 70 27.87 -35.38 18.22
N PHE A 71 26.81 -35.89 17.62
CA PHE A 71 25.48 -35.95 18.22
C PHE A 71 24.97 -37.38 18.17
N ASP A 72 24.32 -37.81 19.25
CA ASP A 72 23.51 -39.04 19.26
C ASP A 72 22.07 -38.67 18.88
N TYR A 73 21.45 -39.48 18.01
CA TYR A 73 20.06 -39.35 17.61
C TYR A 73 19.24 -40.50 18.20
N PRO A 74 18.68 -40.34 19.39
CA PRO A 74 17.82 -41.35 19.98
C PRO A 74 16.53 -41.53 19.19
N CYS A 75 16.06 -42.76 19.10
CA CYS A 75 14.78 -43.03 18.43
C CYS A 75 13.63 -42.30 19.13
N PHE A 76 12.77 -41.64 18.35
CA PHE A 76 11.57 -40.98 18.86
C PHE A 76 10.59 -42.04 19.43
N PRO A 77 10.27 -42.00 20.74
CA PRO A 77 9.58 -43.11 21.40
C PRO A 77 8.06 -43.07 21.25
N PHE A 78 7.49 -41.95 20.82
CA PHE A 78 6.03 -41.76 20.80
C PHE A 78 5.41 -42.26 19.48
N LYS A 79 4.25 -42.91 19.59
CA LYS A 79 3.43 -43.27 18.45
C LYS A 79 2.53 -42.09 18.06
N SER A 80 2.08 -42.04 16.79
CA SER A 80 1.21 -40.98 16.29
C SER A 80 -0.11 -40.82 17.05
N THR A 81 -0.56 -41.85 17.74
CA THR A 81 -1.77 -41.86 18.59
C THR A 81 -1.53 -41.35 20.01
N GLU A 82 -0.29 -41.16 20.44
CA GLU A 82 0.12 -40.85 21.81
C GLU A 82 0.81 -39.48 21.91
N LEU A 83 0.60 -38.62 20.92
CA LEU A 83 1.27 -37.31 20.84
C LEU A 83 0.70 -36.38 21.90
N ASP A 84 1.56 -35.98 22.85
CA ASP A 84 1.29 -34.98 23.89
C ASP A 84 2.42 -33.94 23.83
N ASP A 85 2.05 -32.70 23.60
CA ASP A 85 3.03 -31.62 23.45
C ASP A 85 3.98 -31.48 24.62
N LYS A 86 3.53 -31.69 25.86
CA LYS A 86 4.35 -31.58 27.06
C LYS A 86 5.36 -32.73 27.17
N LYS A 87 4.95 -33.94 26.80
CA LYS A 87 5.82 -35.11 26.82
C LYS A 87 6.87 -35.02 25.71
N ILE A 88 6.46 -34.55 24.52
CA ILE A 88 7.37 -34.31 23.39
C ILE A 88 8.42 -33.26 23.75
N ALA A 89 8.00 -32.10 24.29
CA ALA A 89 8.91 -31.03 24.71
C ALA A 89 9.92 -31.54 25.77
N ALA A 90 9.46 -32.25 26.79
CA ALA A 90 10.32 -32.80 27.81
C ALA A 90 11.34 -33.83 27.23
N TRP A 91 10.91 -34.66 26.27
CA TRP A 91 11.79 -35.59 25.60
C TRP A 91 12.83 -34.86 24.73
N ILE A 92 12.45 -33.83 24.01
CA ILE A 92 13.34 -33.01 23.20
C ILE A 92 14.38 -32.32 24.07
N ASP A 93 13.95 -31.66 25.14
CA ASP A 93 14.88 -30.98 26.08
C ASP A 93 15.86 -31.94 26.76
N GLY A 94 15.42 -33.18 27.04
CA GLY A 94 16.27 -34.19 27.63
C GLY A 94 17.28 -34.86 26.68
N ASN A 95 16.95 -34.95 25.39
CA ASN A 95 17.73 -35.77 24.44
C ASN A 95 18.38 -34.96 23.30
N LEU A 96 17.87 -33.78 22.97
CA LEU A 96 18.28 -32.99 21.79
C LEU A 96 18.80 -31.58 22.14
N SER A 97 19.08 -31.29 23.41
CA SER A 97 19.56 -29.98 23.86
C SER A 97 20.88 -29.58 23.19
N SER A 98 21.81 -30.51 23.04
CA SER A 98 23.10 -30.24 22.39
C SER A 98 22.97 -29.89 20.92
N GLN A 99 22.05 -30.52 20.19
CA GLN A 99 21.74 -30.20 18.80
C GLN A 99 21.09 -28.79 18.69
N LYS A 100 20.29 -28.42 19.68
CA LYS A 100 19.64 -27.09 19.76
C LYS A 100 20.67 -26.00 20.01
N GLU A 101 21.61 -26.21 20.95
CA GLU A 101 22.70 -25.26 21.23
C GLU A 101 23.60 -25.01 20.02
N HIS A 102 23.83 -26.01 19.17
CA HIS A 102 24.63 -25.91 17.96
C HIS A 102 23.82 -25.48 16.73
N GLY A 103 22.53 -25.16 16.87
CA GLY A 103 21.67 -24.68 15.79
C GLY A 103 21.29 -25.74 14.74
N VAL A 104 21.59 -27.02 14.97
CA VAL A 104 21.22 -28.12 14.06
C VAL A 104 19.81 -28.67 14.33
N TYR A 105 19.22 -28.34 15.45
CA TYR A 105 17.83 -28.60 15.80
C TYR A 105 17.07 -27.27 15.93
N THR A 106 16.01 -27.12 15.18
CA THR A 106 15.24 -25.85 15.09
C THR A 106 13.77 -26.06 15.45
N GLY A 107 13.01 -25.01 15.63
CA GLY A 107 11.56 -25.07 15.81
C GLY A 107 10.81 -25.82 14.70
N LEU A 108 11.40 -25.96 13.49
CA LEU A 108 10.88 -26.83 12.44
C LEU A 108 10.88 -28.29 12.83
N HIS A 109 11.98 -28.80 13.45
CA HIS A 109 12.06 -30.15 13.94
C HIS A 109 11.02 -30.42 15.02
N GLU A 110 10.80 -29.50 15.95
CA GLU A 110 9.75 -29.61 16.97
C GLU A 110 8.36 -29.79 16.34
N ARG A 111 8.07 -29.02 15.29
CA ARG A 111 6.78 -29.15 14.56
C ARG A 111 6.63 -30.48 13.85
N VAL A 112 7.71 -30.98 13.27
CA VAL A 112 7.72 -32.32 12.63
C VAL A 112 7.44 -33.40 13.67
N TYR A 113 8.13 -33.38 14.81
CA TYR A 113 7.90 -34.36 15.89
C TYR A 113 6.48 -34.25 16.47
N ALA A 114 5.99 -33.05 16.68
CA ALA A 114 4.64 -32.82 17.18
C ALA A 114 3.55 -33.02 16.11
N GLN A 115 3.90 -33.38 14.87
CA GLN A 115 3.00 -33.47 13.70
C GLN A 115 2.20 -32.20 13.46
N LYS A 116 2.78 -31.04 13.80
CA LYS A 116 2.21 -29.72 13.57
C LYS A 116 2.50 -29.23 12.15
N PRO A 117 1.78 -28.23 11.65
CA PRO A 117 2.08 -27.64 10.34
C PRO A 117 3.55 -27.24 10.23
N ILE A 118 4.22 -27.68 9.16
CA ILE A 118 5.64 -27.38 8.90
C ILE A 118 5.82 -25.88 8.64
N PHE A 119 4.87 -25.28 7.91
CA PHE A 119 4.90 -23.86 7.59
C PHE A 119 3.91 -23.12 8.49
N ILE A 120 4.43 -22.14 9.22
CA ILE A 120 3.66 -21.14 9.96
C ILE A 120 4.03 -19.81 9.38
N SER A 121 3.04 -19.11 8.83
CA SER A 121 3.22 -17.85 8.11
C SER A 121 2.54 -16.69 8.81
N ALA A 122 3.12 -15.51 8.69
CA ALA A 122 2.49 -14.24 9.04
C ALA A 122 2.71 -13.21 7.94
N GLU A 123 1.85 -12.19 7.90
CA GLU A 123 1.99 -11.05 7.01
C GLU A 123 2.77 -9.94 7.72
N HIS A 124 3.84 -9.47 7.07
CA HIS A 124 4.62 -8.34 7.52
C HIS A 124 4.50 -7.19 6.52
N SER A 125 3.50 -6.38 6.71
CA SER A 125 3.22 -5.23 5.83
C SER A 125 2.87 -3.99 6.64
N ALA A 126 2.90 -2.82 6.01
CA ALA A 126 2.50 -1.55 6.63
C ALA A 126 1.01 -1.49 7.06
N GLN A 127 0.22 -2.51 6.76
CA GLN A 127 -1.18 -2.62 7.19
C GLN A 127 -1.31 -3.20 8.61
N GLN A 128 -0.26 -3.82 9.13
CA GLN A 128 -0.22 -4.37 10.47
C GLN A 128 0.17 -3.30 11.49
N SER A 129 -0.24 -3.51 12.75
CA SER A 129 0.19 -2.64 13.86
C SER A 129 1.69 -2.83 14.14
N ARG A 130 2.34 -1.81 14.71
CA ARG A 130 3.75 -1.91 15.07
C ARG A 130 4.00 -3.04 16.08
N GLU A 131 3.08 -3.23 17.02
CA GLU A 131 3.15 -4.30 18.03
C GLU A 131 3.09 -5.70 17.38
N ASP A 132 2.21 -5.90 16.37
CA ASP A 132 2.14 -7.16 15.63
C ASP A 132 3.42 -7.40 14.81
N LEU A 133 3.98 -6.34 14.19
CA LEU A 133 5.23 -6.47 13.42
C LEU A 133 6.40 -6.88 14.32
N ASP A 134 6.59 -6.18 15.45
CA ASP A 134 7.65 -6.49 16.42
C ASP A 134 7.50 -7.92 16.97
N LYS A 135 6.26 -8.37 17.21
CA LYS A 135 5.95 -9.75 17.61
C LYS A 135 6.34 -10.77 16.54
N TYR A 136 5.94 -10.55 15.28
CA TYR A 136 6.25 -11.47 14.18
C TYR A 136 7.74 -11.55 13.88
N GLU A 137 8.46 -10.43 13.98
CA GLU A 137 9.92 -10.42 13.87
C GLU A 137 10.60 -11.27 14.96
N LYS A 138 10.13 -11.14 16.19
CA LYS A 138 10.63 -11.95 17.32
C LYS A 138 10.33 -13.44 17.13
N GLU A 139 9.08 -13.79 16.82
CA GLU A 139 8.67 -15.18 16.58
C GLU A 139 9.41 -15.83 15.40
N PHE A 140 9.73 -15.04 14.36
CA PHE A 140 10.52 -15.48 13.22
C PHE A 140 11.97 -15.75 13.62
N ASN A 141 12.58 -14.83 14.38
CA ASN A 141 13.95 -15.02 14.89
C ASN A 141 14.08 -16.21 15.84
N GLU A 142 13.05 -16.51 16.61
CA GLU A 142 12.97 -17.65 17.51
C GLU A 142 12.61 -18.97 16.78
N GLY A 143 12.26 -18.92 15.50
CA GLY A 143 11.88 -20.08 14.69
C GLY A 143 10.46 -20.60 14.95
N HIS A 144 9.66 -19.92 15.74
CA HIS A 144 8.24 -20.25 15.94
C HIS A 144 7.42 -19.93 14.70
N LEU A 145 7.82 -18.90 13.98
CA LEU A 145 7.33 -18.52 12.67
C LEU A 145 8.44 -18.75 11.65
N ASN A 146 8.15 -19.36 10.50
CA ASN A 146 9.18 -19.68 9.53
C ASN A 146 8.89 -19.17 8.10
N VAL A 147 7.75 -18.54 7.86
CA VAL A 147 7.44 -17.88 6.61
C VAL A 147 6.90 -16.48 6.90
N LEU A 148 7.56 -15.45 6.37
CA LEU A 148 7.04 -14.08 6.39
C LEU A 148 6.64 -13.66 4.98
N SER A 149 5.37 -13.32 4.81
CA SER A 149 4.89 -12.68 3.58
C SER A 149 5.05 -11.17 3.72
N CYS A 150 6.03 -10.61 3.02
CA CYS A 150 6.44 -9.23 3.22
C CYS A 150 6.15 -8.36 2.01
N SER A 151 5.77 -7.12 2.25
CA SER A 151 5.83 -6.04 1.27
C SER A 151 7.25 -5.43 1.22
N THR A 152 7.37 -4.20 0.73
CA THR A 152 8.64 -3.45 0.73
C THR A 152 9.19 -3.12 2.13
N THR A 153 8.41 -3.35 3.19
CA THR A 153 8.83 -3.10 4.58
C THR A 153 10.11 -3.83 4.97
N MET A 154 10.37 -4.99 4.34
CA MET A 154 11.54 -5.81 4.62
C MET A 154 12.72 -5.54 3.68
N GLU A 155 12.64 -4.57 2.77
CA GLU A 155 13.77 -4.21 1.91
C GLU A 155 14.88 -3.51 2.67
N MET A 156 14.55 -2.67 3.65
CA MET A 156 15.51 -1.81 4.37
C MET A 156 15.27 -1.82 5.87
N GLY A 157 16.35 -1.69 6.64
CA GLY A 157 16.30 -1.27 8.04
C GLY A 157 15.94 -2.32 9.08
N VAL A 158 15.58 -3.54 8.69
CA VAL A 158 15.20 -4.60 9.65
C VAL A 158 16.33 -5.61 9.77
N ASP A 159 16.80 -5.85 10.99
CA ASP A 159 17.79 -6.89 11.30
C ASP A 159 17.08 -8.20 11.65
N ILE A 160 16.59 -8.89 10.64
CA ILE A 160 16.09 -10.25 10.79
C ILE A 160 17.23 -11.21 10.52
N GLY A 161 17.58 -11.98 11.54
CA GLY A 161 18.64 -12.96 11.44
C GLY A 161 18.19 -14.25 10.74
N GLY A 162 19.12 -14.93 10.07
CA GLY A 162 18.94 -16.33 9.68
C GLY A 162 17.91 -16.60 8.58
N ILE A 163 17.80 -15.73 7.58
CA ILE A 163 16.96 -16.01 6.40
C ILE A 163 17.76 -16.86 5.42
N SER A 164 17.38 -18.12 5.24
CA SER A 164 17.99 -19.02 4.26
C SER A 164 17.41 -18.84 2.86
N GLU A 165 16.13 -18.50 2.74
CA GLU A 165 15.42 -18.44 1.47
C GLU A 165 14.61 -17.16 1.33
N VAL A 166 14.72 -16.53 0.16
CA VAL A 166 13.90 -15.38 -0.26
C VAL A 166 13.15 -15.74 -1.53
N VAL A 167 11.83 -15.65 -1.48
CA VAL A 167 10.97 -15.87 -2.65
C VAL A 167 10.37 -14.54 -3.07
N MET A 168 10.67 -14.10 -4.28
CA MET A 168 10.14 -12.89 -4.87
C MET A 168 8.97 -13.21 -5.81
N ASN A 169 7.79 -12.78 -5.44
CA ASN A 169 6.60 -12.89 -6.29
C ASN A 169 6.58 -11.70 -7.26
N ASN A 170 7.19 -11.86 -8.40
CA ASN A 170 7.55 -10.91 -9.44
C ASN A 170 8.95 -10.32 -9.31
N VAL A 171 9.51 -9.97 -10.47
CA VAL A 171 10.77 -9.24 -10.57
C VAL A 171 10.57 -7.81 -10.06
N PRO A 172 11.37 -7.34 -9.10
CA PRO A 172 11.35 -5.95 -8.65
C PRO A 172 11.64 -4.98 -9.81
N PRO A 173 11.07 -3.76 -9.79
CA PRO A 173 11.16 -2.83 -10.92
C PRO A 173 12.57 -2.27 -11.15
N LYS A 174 13.43 -2.29 -10.13
CA LYS A 174 14.82 -1.80 -10.21
C LYS A 174 15.78 -2.85 -9.71
N SER A 175 16.97 -2.92 -10.30
CA SER A 175 18.06 -3.82 -9.87
C SER A 175 18.45 -3.60 -8.41
N ALA A 176 18.47 -2.35 -7.93
CA ALA A 176 18.71 -2.04 -6.52
C ALA A 176 17.71 -2.73 -5.58
N ASN A 177 16.41 -2.71 -5.90
CA ASN A 177 15.40 -3.39 -5.11
C ASN A 177 15.59 -4.91 -5.15
N TYR A 178 15.94 -5.46 -6.31
CA TYR A 178 16.25 -6.88 -6.44
C TYR A 178 17.40 -7.30 -5.52
N LEU A 179 18.52 -6.58 -5.58
CA LEU A 179 19.70 -6.86 -4.76
C LEU A 179 19.43 -6.70 -3.26
N GLN A 180 18.63 -5.69 -2.86
CA GLN A 180 18.24 -5.47 -1.47
C GLN A 180 17.39 -6.62 -0.93
N ARG A 181 16.48 -7.18 -1.74
CA ARG A 181 15.64 -8.33 -1.35
C ARG A 181 16.44 -9.63 -1.38
N ALA A 182 17.13 -9.93 -2.47
CA ALA A 182 17.93 -11.14 -2.59
C ALA A 182 19.03 -11.21 -1.53
N GLY A 183 19.67 -10.06 -1.22
CA GLY A 183 20.69 -9.94 -0.19
C GLY A 183 20.21 -10.09 1.26
N ARG A 184 18.92 -10.37 1.48
CA ARG A 184 18.41 -10.81 2.78
C ARG A 184 18.70 -12.28 3.07
N ALA A 185 18.82 -13.13 2.05
CA ALA A 185 19.22 -14.51 2.21
C ALA A 185 20.72 -14.65 2.49
N GLY A 186 21.10 -15.63 3.31
CA GLY A 186 22.50 -16.00 3.54
C GLY A 186 23.27 -15.08 4.49
N ARG A 187 22.61 -14.42 5.43
CA ARG A 187 23.27 -13.67 6.50
C ARG A 187 23.63 -14.58 7.67
N ARG A 188 24.69 -14.22 8.42
CA ARG A 188 25.10 -14.89 9.67
C ARG A 188 25.52 -16.37 9.52
N ASN A 189 26.58 -16.62 8.75
CA ASN A 189 27.23 -17.93 8.63
C ASN A 189 26.34 -19.05 8.07
N GLU A 190 25.28 -18.74 7.36
CA GLU A 190 24.52 -19.76 6.65
C GLU A 190 25.32 -20.28 5.46
N SER A 191 25.46 -21.57 5.37
CA SER A 191 26.20 -22.25 4.30
C SER A 191 25.45 -22.28 2.97
N LYS A 192 24.16 -21.97 2.98
CA LYS A 192 23.28 -22.00 1.82
C LYS A 192 22.31 -20.82 1.85
N ALA A 193 22.20 -20.17 0.71
CA ALA A 193 21.22 -19.11 0.49
C ALA A 193 20.52 -19.36 -0.85
N LEU A 194 19.21 -19.20 -0.87
CA LEU A 194 18.41 -19.29 -2.09
C LEU A 194 17.61 -18.02 -2.30
N ALA A 195 17.74 -17.42 -3.47
CA ALA A 195 16.82 -16.38 -3.94
C ALA A 195 16.04 -16.92 -5.15
N LEU A 196 14.74 -17.15 -4.98
CA LEU A 196 13.85 -17.61 -6.03
C LEU A 196 12.99 -16.45 -6.50
N THR A 197 12.93 -16.25 -7.82
CA THR A 197 12.14 -15.18 -8.42
C THR A 197 11.13 -15.74 -9.40
N PHE A 198 9.86 -15.45 -9.17
CA PHE A 198 8.79 -15.73 -10.13
C PHE A 198 8.73 -14.60 -11.17
N CYS A 199 8.94 -14.94 -12.43
CA CYS A 199 8.88 -13.98 -13.53
C CYS A 199 7.47 -13.97 -14.14
N ALA A 200 6.67 -12.96 -13.79
CA ALA A 200 5.35 -12.80 -14.41
C ALA A 200 5.47 -12.50 -15.92
N PRO A 201 4.45 -12.83 -16.75
CA PRO A 201 4.42 -12.55 -18.18
C PRO A 201 4.17 -11.06 -18.48
N ASN A 202 5.03 -10.20 -17.96
CA ASN A 202 5.08 -8.77 -18.24
C ASN A 202 6.44 -8.40 -18.86
N PRO A 203 6.65 -7.18 -19.37
CA PRO A 203 7.90 -6.80 -20.02
C PRO A 203 9.15 -7.04 -19.17
N ILE A 204 9.11 -6.70 -17.87
CA ILE A 204 10.23 -6.87 -16.94
C ILE A 204 10.49 -8.35 -16.67
N GLY A 205 9.45 -9.11 -16.35
CA GLY A 205 9.56 -10.54 -16.11
C GLY A 205 10.04 -11.32 -17.32
N THR A 206 9.51 -10.99 -18.50
CA THR A 206 9.94 -11.60 -19.77
C THR A 206 11.39 -11.27 -20.11
N ASN A 207 11.83 -10.02 -19.86
CA ASN A 207 13.23 -9.63 -20.05
C ASN A 207 14.16 -10.40 -19.11
N THR A 208 13.80 -10.46 -17.82
CA THR A 208 14.60 -11.17 -16.80
C THR A 208 14.65 -12.67 -17.07
N TRP A 209 13.56 -13.27 -17.55
CA TRP A 209 13.56 -14.68 -17.95
C TRP A 209 14.56 -14.97 -19.09
N LYS A 210 14.62 -14.06 -20.08
CA LYS A 210 15.57 -14.19 -21.20
C LYS A 210 17.00 -13.83 -20.83
N HIS A 211 17.17 -12.94 -19.87
CA HIS A 211 18.46 -12.41 -19.40
C HIS A 211 18.50 -12.45 -17.87
N PRO A 212 18.72 -13.62 -17.25
CA PRO A 212 18.61 -13.79 -15.79
C PRO A 212 19.69 -13.05 -14.99
N ASP A 213 20.77 -12.65 -15.63
CA ASP A 213 21.82 -11.81 -15.07
C ASP A 213 21.44 -10.32 -14.97
N TYR A 214 20.46 -9.88 -15.76
CA TYR A 214 20.05 -8.46 -15.85
C TYR A 214 19.73 -7.82 -14.48
N PRO A 215 18.92 -8.40 -13.58
CA PRO A 215 18.63 -7.81 -12.29
C PRO A 215 19.85 -7.62 -11.38
N ILE A 216 20.94 -8.34 -11.64
CA ILE A 216 22.15 -8.34 -10.83
C ILE A 216 23.20 -7.40 -11.43
N THR A 217 23.33 -7.40 -12.75
CA THR A 217 24.41 -6.70 -13.49
C THR A 217 24.04 -5.32 -13.96
N HIS A 218 22.72 -5.02 -14.06
CA HIS A 218 22.28 -3.72 -14.55
C HIS A 218 22.63 -2.60 -13.57
N LEU A 219 23.27 -1.56 -14.07
CA LEU A 219 23.67 -0.41 -13.26
C LEU A 219 22.44 0.30 -12.68
N THR A 220 22.53 0.63 -11.40
CA THR A 220 21.51 1.46 -10.75
C THR A 220 21.64 2.90 -11.22
N GLU A 221 20.60 3.40 -11.87
CA GLU A 221 20.54 4.79 -12.31
C GLU A 221 20.51 5.74 -11.12
N THR A 222 21.26 6.83 -11.22
CA THR A 222 21.21 7.91 -10.24
C THR A 222 19.84 8.58 -10.31
N PRO A 223 19.13 8.75 -9.18
CA PRO A 223 17.83 9.42 -9.17
C PRO A 223 17.99 10.88 -9.62
N LEU A 224 17.16 11.28 -10.58
CA LEU A 224 17.11 12.67 -11.04
C LEU A 224 16.14 13.46 -10.15
N LEU A 225 16.62 14.58 -9.61
CA LEU A 225 15.80 15.53 -8.89
C LEU A 225 15.10 16.47 -9.88
N LYS A 226 13.79 16.54 -9.83
CA LYS A 226 12.99 17.46 -10.67
C LYS A 226 12.93 18.84 -10.02
N LEU A 227 13.84 19.71 -10.39
CA LEU A 227 13.89 21.11 -9.94
C LEU A 227 12.94 22.03 -10.74
N GLU A 228 12.24 21.49 -11.72
CA GLU A 228 11.31 22.22 -12.60
C GLU A 228 9.87 22.28 -12.05
N SER A 229 9.52 21.47 -11.06
CA SER A 229 8.17 21.46 -10.48
C SER A 229 7.98 22.62 -9.49
N ARG A 230 7.24 23.65 -9.94
CA ARG A 230 6.89 24.80 -9.06
C ARG A 230 6.22 24.37 -7.76
N GLN A 231 5.31 23.40 -7.81
CA GLN A 231 4.59 22.93 -6.62
C GLN A 231 5.53 22.27 -5.60
N LEU A 232 6.47 21.43 -6.06
CA LEU A 232 7.44 20.81 -5.15
C LEU A 232 8.32 21.84 -4.47
N ILE A 233 8.79 22.84 -5.22
CA ILE A 233 9.62 23.90 -4.66
C ILE A 233 8.78 24.80 -3.74
N GLN A 234 7.54 25.14 -4.13
CA GLN A 234 6.65 25.93 -3.27
C GLN A 234 6.37 25.25 -1.92
N ARG A 235 6.20 23.93 -1.88
CA ARG A 235 6.06 23.18 -0.60
C ARG A 235 7.28 23.35 0.30
N ASN A 236 8.47 23.38 -0.27
CA ASN A 236 9.70 23.64 0.49
C ASN A 236 9.79 25.10 0.97
N VAL A 237 9.33 26.06 0.16
CA VAL A 237 9.19 27.47 0.60
C VAL A 237 8.17 27.56 1.73
N ASN A 238 7.02 26.93 1.59
CA ASN A 238 6.00 26.88 2.66
C ASN A 238 6.58 26.29 3.94
N ALA A 239 7.36 25.21 3.85
CA ALA A 239 8.02 24.58 4.99
C ALA A 239 9.04 25.51 5.65
N MET A 240 9.85 26.22 4.86
CA MET A 240 10.81 27.21 5.38
C MET A 240 10.10 28.34 6.13
N VAL A 241 9.05 28.92 5.54
CA VAL A 241 8.27 30.00 6.15
C VAL A 241 7.57 29.53 7.43
N PHE A 242 7.00 28.32 7.39
CA PHE A 242 6.31 27.73 8.54
C PHE A 242 7.29 27.39 9.67
N ALA A 243 8.46 26.84 9.36
CA ALA A 243 9.49 26.49 10.34
C ALA A 243 10.03 27.75 11.07
N ASP A 244 10.27 28.84 10.33
CA ASP A 244 10.71 30.10 10.92
C ASP A 244 9.63 30.67 11.85
N PHE A 245 8.37 30.67 11.43
CA PHE A 245 7.24 31.05 12.28
C PHE A 245 7.18 30.21 13.57
N VAL A 246 7.27 28.90 13.48
CA VAL A 246 7.23 28.00 14.63
C VAL A 246 8.38 28.28 15.59
N SER A 247 9.59 28.54 15.07
CA SER A 247 10.76 28.89 15.84
C SER A 247 10.52 30.15 16.67
N LEU A 248 9.92 31.18 16.09
CA LEU A 248 9.61 32.45 16.78
C LEU A 248 8.52 32.35 17.86
N GLN A 249 7.62 31.34 17.73
CA GLN A 249 6.55 31.13 18.72
C GLN A 249 6.98 30.29 19.93
N GLY A 250 8.28 30.02 20.10
CA GLY A 250 8.81 29.23 21.22
C GLY A 250 8.54 27.71 21.11
N GLY A 251 8.26 27.25 19.90
CA GLY A 251 8.04 25.85 19.58
C GLY A 251 6.59 25.40 19.77
N ILE A 252 5.81 25.43 18.69
CA ILE A 252 4.62 24.59 18.62
C ILE A 252 5.16 23.16 18.68
N ARG A 253 4.64 22.32 19.59
CA ARG A 253 5.06 20.92 19.67
C ARG A 253 4.85 20.29 18.29
N VAL A 254 5.82 19.53 17.81
CA VAL A 254 5.78 18.84 16.51
C VAL A 254 4.54 17.96 16.36
N THR A 255 3.92 17.59 17.49
CA THR A 255 2.66 16.86 17.62
C THR A 255 1.44 17.77 17.70
N ALA A 256 1.54 19.06 17.33
CA ALA A 256 0.39 19.96 17.35
C ALA A 256 -0.77 19.39 16.52
N LYS A 257 -1.94 19.47 17.12
CA LYS A 257 -3.18 19.00 16.52
C LYS A 257 -3.82 20.09 15.67
N LEU A 258 -4.76 19.72 14.81
CA LEU A 258 -5.54 20.70 14.03
C LEU A 258 -6.25 21.72 14.91
N GLU A 259 -6.81 21.27 16.05
CA GLU A 259 -7.51 22.14 16.99
C GLU A 259 -6.61 23.27 17.50
N ASP A 260 -5.35 22.97 17.83
CA ASP A 260 -4.41 23.94 18.41
C ASP A 260 -4.05 25.05 17.40
N PHE A 261 -4.04 24.75 16.12
CA PHE A 261 -3.63 25.69 15.09
C PHE A 261 -4.80 26.43 14.43
N PHE A 262 -5.88 25.72 14.09
CA PHE A 262 -7.00 26.27 13.32
C PHE A 262 -8.23 26.66 14.13
N VAL A 263 -8.36 26.16 15.38
CA VAL A 263 -9.53 26.40 16.23
C VAL A 263 -9.08 27.17 17.48
N THR A 264 -9.77 28.20 17.84
CA THR A 264 -9.43 29.03 19.00
C THR A 264 -10.30 28.69 20.17
N MET A 265 -9.74 28.63 21.37
CA MET A 265 -10.52 28.62 22.61
C MET A 265 -10.57 30.01 23.31
N ASP A 266 -9.52 30.85 23.25
CA ASP A 266 -9.47 32.15 23.93
C ASP A 266 -8.55 33.17 23.23
N GLY A 267 -8.96 33.71 22.09
CA GLY A 267 -8.21 34.77 21.41
C GLY A 267 -7.73 34.42 19.99
N LEU A 268 -6.64 35.08 19.52
CA LEU A 268 -6.06 34.81 18.19
C LEU A 268 -5.48 33.39 18.12
N CYS A 269 -5.98 32.58 17.16
CA CYS A 269 -5.42 31.25 16.90
C CYS A 269 -4.02 31.33 16.27
N TYR A 270 -3.26 30.25 16.31
CA TYR A 270 -1.94 30.22 15.66
C TYR A 270 -2.04 30.50 14.15
N TYR A 271 -3.14 30.11 13.50
CA TYR A 271 -3.41 30.45 12.11
C TYR A 271 -3.43 31.97 11.87
N ASP A 272 -4.11 32.74 12.71
CA ASP A 272 -4.18 34.21 12.55
C ASP A 272 -2.80 34.84 12.82
N LYS A 273 -2.06 34.33 13.79
CA LYS A 273 -0.68 34.76 14.05
C LYS A 273 0.21 34.43 12.85
N PHE A 274 0.00 33.29 12.21
CA PHE A 274 0.75 32.89 11.03
C PHE A 274 0.42 33.76 9.82
N LEU A 275 -0.84 34.14 9.61
CA LEU A 275 -1.23 35.09 8.56
C LEU A 275 -0.56 36.46 8.78
N ASN A 276 -0.60 36.99 10.01
CA ASN A 276 0.05 38.26 10.36
C ASN A 276 1.57 38.19 10.12
N TYR A 277 2.19 37.07 10.46
CA TYR A 277 3.61 36.81 10.19
C TYR A 277 3.92 36.82 8.69
N ILE A 278 3.12 36.13 7.87
CA ILE A 278 3.22 36.13 6.41
C ILE A 278 3.09 37.55 5.85
N ASP A 279 2.11 38.31 6.33
CA ASP A 279 1.92 39.71 5.91
C ASP A 279 3.12 40.60 6.28
N GLY A 280 3.78 40.34 7.40
CA GLY A 280 5.03 41.00 7.76
C GLY A 280 6.15 40.69 6.77
N ILE A 281 6.29 39.45 6.28
CA ILE A 281 7.29 39.10 5.27
C ILE A 281 6.98 39.82 3.94
N ILE A 282 5.72 39.78 3.50
CA ILE A 282 5.29 40.45 2.26
C ILE A 282 5.55 41.98 2.35
N GLY A 283 5.38 42.58 3.54
CA GLY A 283 5.68 43.98 3.83
C GLY A 283 7.17 44.31 3.99
N GLY A 284 8.07 43.36 3.81
CA GLY A 284 9.52 43.57 3.86
C GLY A 284 10.16 43.55 5.24
N ASN A 285 9.45 43.10 6.28
CA ASN A 285 9.93 43.14 7.68
C ASN A 285 10.93 42.02 8.04
N ARG A 286 11.26 41.08 7.12
CA ARG A 286 12.06 39.88 7.38
C ARG A 286 13.10 39.60 6.29
N ASN A 287 14.06 40.49 6.15
CA ASN A 287 15.16 40.34 5.16
C ASN A 287 16.09 39.14 5.45
N GLU A 288 16.06 38.62 6.65
CA GLU A 288 16.87 37.45 7.08
C GLU A 288 16.48 36.18 6.29
N LEU A 289 15.21 36.04 5.91
CA LEU A 289 14.74 34.90 5.12
C LEU A 289 15.17 34.96 3.65
N GLU A 290 15.53 36.14 3.14
CA GLU A 290 15.91 36.34 1.73
C GLU A 290 17.11 35.49 1.31
N ALA A 291 18.11 35.37 2.18
CA ALA A 291 19.29 34.55 1.90
C ALA A 291 18.95 33.05 1.85
N SER A 292 18.16 32.57 2.80
CA SER A 292 17.69 31.19 2.87
C SER A 292 16.77 30.85 1.69
N TYR A 293 15.87 31.77 1.32
CA TYR A 293 15.02 31.64 0.16
C TYR A 293 15.82 31.52 -1.14
N LYS A 294 16.75 32.45 -1.38
CA LYS A 294 17.61 32.44 -2.58
C LYS A 294 18.43 31.16 -2.68
N ALA A 295 18.95 30.66 -1.56
CA ALA A 295 19.67 29.40 -1.54
C ALA A 295 18.76 28.21 -1.89
N LEU A 296 17.52 28.21 -1.39
CA LEU A 296 16.54 27.16 -1.63
C LEU A 296 16.08 27.10 -3.09
N VAL A 297 15.82 28.26 -3.71
CA VAL A 297 15.24 28.32 -5.06
C VAL A 297 16.24 28.36 -6.20
N LYS A 298 17.53 28.50 -5.90
CA LYS A 298 18.59 28.61 -6.90
C LYS A 298 18.59 27.42 -7.87
N GLY A 299 18.51 27.72 -9.16
CA GLY A 299 18.46 26.69 -10.21
C GLY A 299 17.15 25.93 -10.31
N THR A 300 16.08 26.41 -9.67
CA THR A 300 14.75 25.80 -9.68
C THR A 300 13.75 26.64 -10.49
N ALA A 301 12.53 26.12 -10.64
CA ALA A 301 11.42 26.83 -11.28
C ALA A 301 11.01 28.14 -10.58
N LEU A 302 11.46 28.41 -9.37
CA LEU A 302 11.21 29.63 -8.60
C LEU A 302 12.42 30.57 -8.52
N ASP A 303 13.53 30.29 -9.19
CA ASP A 303 14.78 31.10 -9.11
C ASP A 303 14.57 32.59 -9.43
N ASN A 304 13.68 32.90 -10.37
CA ASN A 304 13.34 34.28 -10.77
C ASN A 304 12.12 34.88 -10.06
N ILE A 305 11.58 34.22 -9.03
CA ILE A 305 10.43 34.69 -8.28
C ILE A 305 10.92 35.38 -7.01
N SER A 306 10.31 36.51 -6.65
CA SER A 306 10.66 37.20 -5.40
C SER A 306 10.19 36.42 -4.17
N LEU A 307 10.84 36.62 -3.02
CA LEU A 307 10.38 36.07 -1.74
C LEU A 307 8.93 36.48 -1.45
N SER A 308 8.59 37.74 -1.69
CA SER A 308 7.24 38.29 -1.48
C SER A 308 6.18 37.54 -2.29
N ASP A 309 6.44 37.28 -3.59
CA ASP A 309 5.49 36.58 -4.47
C ASP A 309 5.36 35.11 -4.07
N ALA A 310 6.46 34.46 -3.70
CA ALA A 310 6.44 33.08 -3.24
C ALA A 310 5.67 32.94 -1.91
N VAL A 311 5.86 33.89 -0.98
CA VAL A 311 5.14 33.93 0.31
C VAL A 311 3.67 34.32 0.13
N PHE A 312 3.34 35.13 -0.89
CA PHE A 312 1.95 35.37 -1.26
C PHE A 312 1.25 34.07 -1.70
N SER A 313 1.96 33.21 -2.42
CA SER A 313 1.44 31.85 -2.74
C SER A 313 1.26 31.02 -1.46
N THR A 314 2.21 31.07 -0.51
CA THR A 314 2.06 30.41 0.81
C THR A 314 0.78 30.89 1.54
N LYS A 315 0.50 32.20 1.51
CA LYS A 315 -0.72 32.78 2.10
C LYS A 315 -1.98 32.20 1.47
N LYS A 316 -2.03 32.13 0.14
CA LYS A 316 -3.15 31.58 -0.61
C LYS A 316 -3.40 30.11 -0.26
N ASP A 317 -2.34 29.32 -0.18
CA ASP A 317 -2.42 27.88 0.10
C ASP A 317 -2.96 27.62 1.51
N ILE A 318 -2.44 28.34 2.52
CA ILE A 318 -2.90 28.14 3.92
C ILE A 318 -4.34 28.61 4.15
N ILE A 319 -4.78 29.66 3.46
CA ILE A 319 -6.18 30.12 3.48
C ILE A 319 -7.11 29.04 2.90
N ALA A 320 -6.71 28.44 1.79
CA ALA A 320 -7.49 27.36 1.16
C ALA A 320 -7.62 26.15 2.10
N ILE A 321 -6.54 25.76 2.76
CA ILE A 321 -6.52 24.64 3.72
C ILE A 321 -7.41 24.93 4.93
N ARG A 322 -7.35 26.16 5.46
CA ARG A 322 -8.23 26.60 6.55
C ARG A 322 -9.70 26.49 6.16
N GLY A 323 -10.04 26.89 4.91
CA GLY A 323 -11.40 26.77 4.37
C GLY A 323 -11.89 25.32 4.35
N LEU A 324 -11.04 24.38 3.93
CA LEU A 324 -11.36 22.95 3.93
C LEU A 324 -11.57 22.41 5.35
N CYS A 325 -10.70 22.78 6.28
CA CYS A 325 -10.81 22.41 7.69
C CYS A 325 -12.13 22.90 8.31
N GLN A 326 -12.46 24.18 8.09
CA GLN A 326 -13.69 24.78 8.62
C GLN A 326 -14.94 24.13 8.03
N ALA A 327 -14.99 23.91 6.73
CA ALA A 327 -16.11 23.24 6.07
C ALA A 327 -16.36 21.83 6.65
N ARG A 328 -15.30 21.12 7.02
CA ARG A 328 -15.42 19.81 7.69
C ARG A 328 -16.01 19.92 9.09
N ILE A 329 -15.53 20.89 9.89
CA ILE A 329 -16.04 21.17 11.24
C ILE A 329 -17.52 21.53 11.18
N ASP A 330 -17.90 22.48 10.32
CA ASP A 330 -19.27 22.95 10.16
C ASP A 330 -20.23 21.81 9.76
N SER A 331 -19.78 20.91 8.89
CA SER A 331 -20.54 19.72 8.50
C SER A 331 -20.80 18.78 9.67
N LEU A 332 -19.80 18.55 10.51
CA LEU A 332 -19.93 17.69 11.70
C LEU A 332 -20.85 18.35 12.75
N ASP A 333 -20.70 19.66 12.98
CA ASP A 333 -21.54 20.41 13.92
C ASP A 333 -23.00 20.46 13.51
N LYS A 334 -23.27 20.64 12.21
CA LYS A 334 -24.62 20.56 11.66
C LYS A 334 -25.24 19.17 11.93
N THR A 335 -24.45 18.11 11.77
CA THR A 335 -24.90 16.75 12.01
C THR A 335 -25.19 16.49 13.49
N ILE A 336 -24.34 17.01 14.39
CA ILE A 336 -24.53 16.93 15.84
C ILE A 336 -25.86 17.61 16.23
N LYS A 337 -26.06 18.86 15.80
CA LYS A 337 -27.28 19.63 16.07
C LYS A 337 -28.55 18.91 15.59
N MET A 338 -28.54 18.38 14.38
CA MET A 338 -29.68 17.61 13.86
C MET A 338 -30.01 16.40 14.73
N LEU A 339 -28.97 15.66 15.19
CA LEU A 339 -29.18 14.49 16.05
C LEU A 339 -29.66 14.88 17.46
N GLU A 340 -29.30 16.06 17.96
CA GLU A 340 -29.79 16.61 19.24
C GLU A 340 -31.26 17.02 19.11
N GLU A 341 -31.66 17.71 18.04
CA GLU A 341 -33.02 18.18 17.78
C GLU A 341 -34.01 17.03 17.52
N GLU A 342 -33.59 15.96 16.84
CA GLU A 342 -34.43 14.78 16.57
C GLU A 342 -34.61 13.85 17.78
N GLY A 343 -34.10 14.20 18.97
CA GLY A 343 -34.11 13.35 20.16
C GLY A 343 -33.34 12.04 19.97
N GLY A 344 -32.31 12.11 19.14
CA GLY A 344 -31.57 10.99 18.61
C GLY A 344 -30.91 10.10 19.66
N ASN A 345 -30.80 8.83 19.33
CA ASN A 345 -30.10 7.82 20.12
C ASN A 345 -28.71 8.32 20.51
N GLY A 346 -28.43 8.40 21.82
CA GLY A 346 -27.15 8.88 22.36
C GLY A 346 -25.90 8.13 21.85
N ALA A 347 -26.08 6.98 21.19
CA ALA A 347 -24.99 6.27 20.51
C ALA A 347 -24.63 6.91 19.15
N ALA A 348 -25.60 7.44 18.41
CA ALA A 348 -25.35 8.14 17.14
C ALA A 348 -24.65 9.48 17.40
N LEU A 349 -25.16 10.23 18.37
CA LEU A 349 -24.57 11.50 18.80
C LEU A 349 -23.11 11.31 19.24
N ARG A 350 -22.84 10.37 20.15
CA ARG A 350 -21.47 10.03 20.56
C ARG A 350 -20.56 9.62 19.41
N SER A 351 -21.08 8.90 18.42
CA SER A 351 -20.29 8.49 17.25
C SER A 351 -19.86 9.68 16.40
N VAL A 352 -20.72 10.67 16.18
CA VAL A 352 -20.39 11.87 15.39
C VAL A 352 -19.49 12.81 16.20
N GLN A 353 -19.74 12.96 17.50
CA GLN A 353 -18.84 13.69 18.41
C GLN A 353 -17.43 13.10 18.38
N HIS A 354 -17.30 11.79 18.51
CA HIS A 354 -16.00 11.11 18.42
C HIS A 354 -15.32 11.28 17.05
N GLN A 355 -16.09 11.31 15.95
CA GLN A 355 -15.52 11.65 14.63
C GLN A 355 -14.98 13.08 14.57
N LYS A 356 -15.66 14.05 15.20
CA LYS A 356 -15.19 15.42 15.30
C LYS A 356 -13.90 15.52 16.13
N ASP A 357 -13.88 14.88 17.30
CA ASP A 357 -12.73 14.85 18.19
C ASP A 357 -11.50 14.21 17.51
N ASN A 358 -11.71 13.09 16.83
CA ASN A 358 -10.65 12.43 16.05
C ASN A 358 -10.13 13.32 14.91
N PHE A 359 -11.01 14.03 14.22
CA PHE A 359 -10.60 14.97 13.19
C PHE A 359 -9.77 16.11 13.77
N LEU A 360 -10.22 16.73 14.83
CA LEU A 360 -9.54 17.83 15.50
C LEU A 360 -8.20 17.40 16.12
N SER A 361 -8.11 16.15 16.60
CA SER A 361 -6.88 15.57 17.14
C SER A 361 -5.86 15.11 16.09
N THR A 362 -6.19 15.20 14.80
CA THR A 362 -5.25 14.87 13.72
C THR A 362 -4.00 15.74 13.79
N SER A 363 -2.84 15.14 13.50
CA SER A 363 -1.57 15.89 13.43
C SER A 363 -1.64 16.99 12.39
N LEU A 364 -1.33 18.21 12.77
CA LEU A 364 -1.26 19.40 11.90
C LEU A 364 -0.33 19.15 10.71
N LEU A 365 0.87 18.61 10.95
CA LEU A 365 1.86 18.37 9.90
C LEU A 365 1.36 17.35 8.87
N THR A 366 0.71 16.28 9.33
CA THR A 366 0.09 15.28 8.44
C THR A 366 -0.99 15.92 7.58
N TYR A 367 -1.87 16.70 8.17
CA TYR A 367 -2.93 17.41 7.45
C TYR A 367 -2.37 18.39 6.41
N MET A 368 -1.37 19.20 6.79
CA MET A 368 -0.71 20.15 5.88
C MET A 368 0.01 19.44 4.72
N ALA A 369 0.64 18.30 4.99
CA ALA A 369 1.30 17.50 3.95
C ALA A 369 0.27 16.82 3.01
N GLU A 370 -0.84 16.32 3.55
CA GLU A 370 -1.95 15.73 2.77
C GLU A 370 -2.55 16.71 1.78
N TYR A 371 -2.70 17.98 2.19
CA TYR A 371 -3.19 19.05 1.32
C TYR A 371 -2.07 19.79 0.57
N SER A 372 -0.90 19.18 0.46
CA SER A 372 0.21 19.68 -0.36
C SER A 372 0.80 21.03 0.07
N PHE A 373 0.59 21.46 1.31
CA PHE A 373 1.22 22.66 1.85
C PHE A 373 2.68 22.38 2.26
N LEU A 374 2.93 21.26 2.93
CA LEU A 374 4.27 20.82 3.31
C LEU A 374 4.77 19.68 2.42
N PRO A 375 6.09 19.48 2.31
CA PRO A 375 6.66 18.28 1.72
C PRO A 375 6.15 17.02 2.44
N SER A 376 5.79 15.99 1.68
CA SER A 376 5.30 14.72 2.23
C SER A 376 6.43 13.73 2.56
N ALA A 377 7.69 14.13 2.50
CA ALA A 377 8.82 13.26 2.81
C ALA A 377 8.76 12.74 4.25
N GLY A 378 8.61 11.43 4.41
CA GLY A 378 8.44 10.78 5.72
C GLY A 378 7.05 10.90 6.34
N ILE A 379 6.11 11.59 5.69
CA ILE A 379 4.72 11.72 6.12
C ILE A 379 3.84 10.96 5.10
N PRO A 380 3.17 9.88 5.49
CA PRO A 380 2.29 9.17 4.59
C PRO A 380 1.07 10.04 4.24
N THR A 381 0.85 10.28 2.95
CA THR A 381 -0.27 11.08 2.43
C THR A 381 -1.18 10.24 1.54
N GLY A 382 -2.44 10.67 1.39
CA GLY A 382 -3.42 9.97 0.56
C GLY A 382 -3.84 8.60 1.12
N LEU A 383 -3.58 8.35 2.40
CA LEU A 383 -4.02 7.13 3.07
C LEU A 383 -5.48 7.25 3.49
N VAL A 384 -6.24 6.22 3.18
CA VAL A 384 -7.62 6.06 3.65
C VAL A 384 -7.74 4.79 4.48
N GLN A 385 -8.54 4.86 5.50
CA GLN A 385 -8.75 3.81 6.48
C GLN A 385 -10.00 2.99 6.14
N CYS A 386 -9.96 1.70 6.42
CA CYS A 386 -11.16 0.85 6.46
C CYS A 386 -11.59 0.64 7.91
N VAL A 387 -12.59 1.37 8.38
CA VAL A 387 -13.08 1.31 9.77
C VAL A 387 -13.83 -0.01 9.99
N LEU A 388 -13.27 -0.88 10.84
CA LEU A 388 -13.76 -2.25 11.04
C LEU A 388 -14.77 -2.39 12.20
N GLY A 389 -15.03 -1.32 12.98
CA GLY A 389 -15.99 -1.31 14.09
C GLY A 389 -15.66 -0.28 15.17
N LYS A 390 -16.49 -0.18 16.21
CA LYS A 390 -16.42 0.86 17.25
C LYS A 390 -15.09 0.90 18.04
N ASN A 391 -14.45 -0.23 18.26
CA ASN A 391 -13.26 -0.35 19.11
C ASN A 391 -11.97 -0.56 18.28
N SER A 392 -12.03 -0.42 16.97
CA SER A 392 -10.95 -0.82 16.08
C SER A 392 -10.34 0.33 15.29
N VAL A 393 -10.57 1.61 15.67
CA VAL A 393 -10.05 2.76 14.92
C VAL A 393 -8.52 2.72 14.89
N GLU A 394 -7.86 2.41 16.00
CA GLU A 394 -6.40 2.29 16.07
C GLU A 394 -5.85 1.09 15.28
N ASN A 395 -6.64 0.03 15.13
CA ASN A 395 -6.27 -1.20 14.44
C ASN A 395 -6.92 -1.37 13.06
N SER A 396 -7.51 -0.34 12.49
CA SER A 396 -8.12 -0.41 11.16
C SER A 396 -7.05 -0.32 10.07
N PRO A 397 -7.10 -1.19 9.04
CA PRO A 397 -6.11 -1.18 7.98
C PRO A 397 -6.20 0.11 7.16
N THR A 398 -5.05 0.65 6.78
CA THR A 398 -4.90 1.85 5.96
C THR A 398 -4.24 1.50 4.64
N MET A 399 -4.63 2.20 3.57
CA MET A 399 -4.07 1.99 2.24
C MET A 399 -4.17 3.28 1.44
N HIS A 400 -3.27 3.48 0.48
CA HIS A 400 -3.36 4.63 -0.42
C HIS A 400 -4.68 4.61 -1.20
N LEU A 401 -5.32 5.77 -1.37
CA LEU A 401 -6.67 5.90 -1.95
C LEU A 401 -6.80 5.20 -3.31
N SER A 402 -5.79 5.28 -4.18
CA SER A 402 -5.80 4.64 -5.50
C SER A 402 -5.95 3.10 -5.45
N GLN A 403 -5.47 2.49 -4.38
CA GLN A 403 -5.61 1.05 -4.12
C GLN A 403 -6.86 0.75 -3.29
N ALA A 404 -7.14 1.60 -2.31
CA ALA A 404 -8.25 1.45 -1.38
C ALA A 404 -9.61 1.43 -2.08
N ILE A 405 -9.81 2.22 -3.14
CA ILE A 405 -11.04 2.21 -3.94
C ILE A 405 -11.35 0.84 -4.58
N SER A 406 -10.34 -0.01 -4.70
CA SER A 406 -10.51 -1.41 -5.14
C SER A 406 -10.57 -2.37 -3.95
N ALA A 407 -9.59 -2.28 -3.05
CA ALA A 407 -9.42 -3.24 -1.95
C ALA A 407 -10.52 -3.13 -0.89
N TYR A 408 -10.97 -1.90 -0.61
CA TYR A 408 -12.00 -1.62 0.41
C TYR A 408 -13.38 -1.27 -0.18
N ALA A 409 -13.57 -1.50 -1.48
CA ALA A 409 -14.86 -1.26 -2.13
C ALA A 409 -16.00 -1.98 -1.39
N PRO A 410 -17.19 -1.37 -1.29
CA PRO A 410 -18.34 -2.00 -0.68
C PRO A 410 -18.62 -3.38 -1.28
N GLY A 411 -18.85 -4.38 -0.42
CA GLY A 411 -19.03 -5.77 -0.81
C GLY A 411 -17.73 -6.59 -0.93
N LYS A 412 -16.54 -5.98 -0.88
CA LYS A 412 -15.25 -6.69 -0.86
C LYS A 412 -14.98 -7.34 0.51
N GLN A 413 -14.09 -8.32 0.51
CA GLN A 413 -13.63 -8.98 1.72
C GLN A 413 -12.27 -8.41 2.13
N VAL A 414 -12.20 -7.84 3.32
CA VAL A 414 -10.97 -7.32 3.93
C VAL A 414 -10.57 -8.26 5.05
N VAL A 415 -9.44 -8.90 4.91
CA VAL A 415 -8.91 -9.84 5.93
C VAL A 415 -8.00 -9.07 6.89
N LYS A 416 -8.27 -9.19 8.19
CA LYS A 416 -7.44 -8.64 9.26
C LYS A 416 -7.41 -9.62 10.43
N ASN A 417 -6.22 -10.07 10.83
CA ASN A 417 -6.00 -10.99 11.96
C ASN A 417 -6.93 -12.23 11.89
N GLU A 418 -6.93 -12.92 10.73
CA GLU A 418 -7.76 -14.11 10.43
C GLU A 418 -9.28 -13.87 10.39
N TRP A 419 -9.72 -12.65 10.57
CA TRP A 419 -11.12 -12.27 10.45
C TRP A 419 -11.40 -11.56 9.13
N ILE A 420 -12.54 -11.86 8.56
CA ILE A 420 -13.01 -11.28 7.30
C ILE A 420 -14.09 -10.26 7.61
N TYR A 421 -13.83 -9.03 7.19
CA TYR A 421 -14.73 -7.88 7.28
C TYR A 421 -15.23 -7.52 5.89
N GLN A 422 -16.45 -7.02 5.81
CA GLN A 422 -17.04 -6.58 4.55
C GLN A 422 -17.43 -5.11 4.64
N PRO A 423 -16.69 -4.20 3.96
CA PRO A 423 -17.09 -2.81 3.87
C PRO A 423 -18.49 -2.68 3.24
N ALA A 424 -19.29 -1.79 3.78
CA ALA A 424 -20.69 -1.58 3.37
C ALA A 424 -20.96 -0.14 2.93
N GLY A 425 -19.94 0.70 2.92
CA GLY A 425 -20.08 2.09 2.52
C GLY A 425 -18.83 2.91 2.78
N ILE A 426 -18.97 4.22 2.61
CA ILE A 426 -17.88 5.20 2.71
C ILE A 426 -18.21 6.28 3.74
N LEU A 427 -17.19 6.89 4.30
CA LEU A 427 -17.27 8.15 5.00
C LEU A 427 -16.93 9.28 4.02
N MET A 428 -17.71 10.36 4.07
CA MET A 428 -17.61 11.47 3.12
C MET A 428 -17.00 12.71 3.79
N LYS A 429 -16.38 13.58 2.98
CA LYS A 429 -15.86 14.89 3.44
C LYS A 429 -16.98 15.84 3.88
N THR A 430 -18.10 15.82 3.19
CA THR A 430 -19.26 16.68 3.46
C THR A 430 -20.53 15.86 3.28
N LYS A 431 -21.60 16.22 4.03
CA LYS A 431 -22.92 15.69 3.72
C LYS A 431 -23.30 16.15 2.31
N TYR A 432 -23.74 15.21 1.47
CA TYR A 432 -24.39 15.54 0.22
C TYR A 432 -25.75 16.19 0.55
N ASP A 433 -25.76 17.51 0.60
CA ASP A 433 -26.99 18.26 0.65
C ASP A 433 -27.37 18.59 -0.79
N ASP A 434 -28.55 18.20 -1.17
CA ASP A 434 -29.26 18.52 -2.42
C ASP A 434 -28.39 18.92 -3.63
N ASN A 435 -28.84 18.71 -4.79
CA ASN A 435 -28.33 19.03 -6.14
C ASN A 435 -27.04 19.85 -6.31
N THR A 436 -26.62 20.65 -5.32
CA THR A 436 -25.44 21.54 -5.37
C THR A 436 -24.11 20.82 -5.06
N THR A 437 -24.12 19.64 -4.43
CA THR A 437 -22.91 18.92 -4.02
C THR A 437 -22.61 17.68 -4.86
N ARG A 438 -23.28 17.49 -5.99
CA ARG A 438 -22.96 16.42 -6.93
C ARG A 438 -21.66 16.72 -7.66
N TYR A 439 -20.75 15.74 -7.66
CA TYR A 439 -19.63 15.76 -8.57
C TYR A 439 -19.97 14.93 -9.80
N VAL A 440 -19.87 15.55 -10.97
CA VAL A 440 -20.17 14.93 -12.25
C VAL A 440 -18.91 14.80 -13.07
N LEU A 441 -18.71 13.63 -13.60
CA LEU A 441 -17.60 13.28 -14.49
C LEU A 441 -18.12 13.25 -15.91
N GLN A 442 -17.47 13.99 -16.79
CA GLN A 442 -17.79 14.02 -18.21
C GLN A 442 -16.52 13.86 -19.05
N ASN A 443 -16.68 13.22 -20.20
CA ASN A 443 -15.63 13.03 -21.19
C ASN A 443 -16.11 13.52 -22.56
N CYS A 444 -15.26 14.24 -23.28
CA CYS A 444 -15.51 14.64 -24.64
C CYS A 444 -15.33 13.47 -25.61
N THR A 445 -16.36 13.11 -26.34
CA THR A 445 -16.32 12.01 -27.31
C THR A 445 -15.45 12.30 -28.53
N HIS A 446 -15.12 13.56 -28.79
CA HIS A 446 -14.29 13.98 -29.90
C HIS A 446 -12.80 14.04 -29.57
N CYS A 447 -12.41 14.74 -28.47
CA CYS A 447 -11.01 14.98 -28.16
C CYS A 447 -10.51 14.24 -26.89
N GLY A 448 -11.38 13.51 -26.20
CA GLY A 448 -11.03 12.79 -24.96
C GLY A 448 -10.84 13.69 -23.74
N TYR A 449 -11.17 15.00 -23.83
CA TYR A 449 -11.09 15.89 -22.68
C TYR A 449 -12.02 15.42 -21.58
N THR A 450 -11.47 15.22 -20.39
CA THR A 450 -12.22 14.73 -19.22
C THR A 450 -12.21 15.78 -18.12
N VAL A 451 -13.36 15.96 -17.46
CA VAL A 451 -13.53 16.96 -16.40
C VAL A 451 -14.44 16.44 -15.31
N ILE A 452 -14.11 16.75 -14.05
CA ILE A 452 -15.01 16.64 -12.90
C ILE A 452 -15.45 18.05 -12.50
N ARG A 453 -16.75 18.24 -12.33
CA ARG A 453 -17.34 19.49 -11.87
C ARG A 453 -18.37 19.26 -10.77
N GLN A 454 -18.56 20.26 -9.96
CA GLN A 454 -19.62 20.28 -8.97
C GLN A 454 -20.90 20.86 -9.62
N GLY A 455 -21.95 20.07 -9.64
CA GLY A 455 -23.33 20.49 -9.98
C GLY A 455 -23.62 20.77 -11.47
N ASN A 456 -22.70 21.33 -12.23
CA ASN A 456 -22.98 21.80 -13.60
C ASN A 456 -22.52 20.78 -14.67
N VAL A 457 -23.47 20.41 -15.53
CA VAL A 457 -23.23 19.54 -16.70
C VAL A 457 -22.92 20.41 -17.91
N LEU A 458 -21.83 20.09 -18.62
CA LEU A 458 -21.47 20.73 -19.88
C LEU A 458 -22.11 19.98 -21.03
N ASN A 459 -22.56 20.72 -22.03
CA ASN A 459 -22.99 20.17 -23.32
C ASN A 459 -21.82 20.17 -24.30
N ASP A 460 -21.10 21.26 -24.36
CA ASP A 460 -20.05 21.52 -25.33
C ASP A 460 -18.67 21.38 -24.69
N CYS A 461 -17.72 20.90 -25.45
CA CYS A 461 -16.36 20.71 -24.95
C CYS A 461 -15.60 22.05 -24.84
N PRO A 462 -15.15 22.48 -23.68
CA PRO A 462 -14.40 23.72 -23.51
C PRO A 462 -13.01 23.68 -24.16
N LYS A 463 -12.49 22.47 -24.48
CA LYS A 463 -11.18 22.33 -25.07
C LYS A 463 -11.18 22.38 -26.59
N CYS A 464 -12.08 21.65 -27.25
CA CYS A 464 -12.12 21.58 -28.71
C CYS A 464 -13.29 22.31 -29.34
N GLY A 465 -14.19 22.93 -28.55
CA GLY A 465 -15.35 23.68 -29.02
C GLY A 465 -16.46 22.84 -29.67
N LYS A 466 -16.33 21.50 -29.70
CA LYS A 466 -17.32 20.64 -30.34
C LYS A 466 -18.61 20.63 -29.54
N GLU A 467 -19.71 21.04 -30.19
CA GLU A 467 -21.05 21.06 -29.62
C GLU A 467 -21.55 19.65 -29.29
N ASN A 468 -22.31 19.52 -28.21
CA ASN A 468 -22.96 18.30 -27.73
C ASN A 468 -22.01 17.08 -27.61
N SER A 469 -20.74 17.34 -27.31
CA SER A 469 -19.70 16.28 -27.23
C SER A 469 -19.36 15.81 -25.84
N MET A 470 -19.87 16.46 -24.79
CA MET A 470 -19.61 16.10 -23.40
C MET A 470 -20.64 15.08 -22.91
N HIS A 471 -20.16 13.89 -22.57
CA HIS A 471 -20.98 12.76 -22.11
C HIS A 471 -20.38 12.13 -20.87
N GLY A 472 -21.15 11.29 -20.18
CA GLY A 472 -20.65 10.38 -19.15
C GLY A 472 -19.68 9.35 -19.73
N ILE A 473 -19.03 8.58 -18.87
CA ILE A 473 -18.07 7.55 -19.31
C ILE A 473 -18.78 6.44 -20.07
N LYS A 474 -18.48 6.30 -21.36
CA LYS A 474 -19.20 5.48 -22.34
C LYS A 474 -19.24 3.97 -22.08
N ASP A 475 -18.28 3.41 -21.36
CA ASP A 475 -18.18 1.95 -21.16
C ASP A 475 -19.10 1.41 -20.05
N MET A 476 -19.91 2.26 -19.46
CA MET A 476 -21.03 1.79 -18.68
C MET A 476 -22.13 1.46 -19.68
N SER A 477 -22.54 0.22 -19.76
CA SER A 477 -23.63 -0.26 -20.63
C SER A 477 -25.02 0.32 -20.28
N ILE A 478 -25.02 1.47 -19.63
CA ILE A 478 -26.16 2.30 -19.30
C ILE A 478 -26.37 3.24 -20.47
N SER A 479 -27.59 3.36 -20.93
CA SER A 479 -28.08 4.01 -22.13
C SER A 479 -27.17 5.10 -22.74
N THR A 480 -27.02 5.11 -24.05
CA THR A 480 -26.21 6.01 -24.88
C THR A 480 -26.50 7.51 -24.67
N GLU A 481 -27.47 7.86 -23.85
CA GLU A 481 -27.92 9.23 -23.60
C GLU A 481 -27.46 9.84 -22.28
N GLN A 482 -26.69 9.11 -21.46
CA GLN A 482 -26.27 9.63 -20.16
C GLN A 482 -25.23 10.75 -20.34
N ARG A 483 -25.64 12.01 -20.10
CA ARG A 483 -24.80 13.20 -20.28
C ARG A 483 -23.70 13.35 -19.24
N PHE A 484 -23.77 12.64 -18.12
CA PHE A 484 -22.76 12.66 -17.07
C PHE A 484 -22.77 11.37 -16.27
N THR A 485 -21.67 11.10 -15.56
CA THR A 485 -21.58 10.04 -14.55
C THR A 485 -21.33 10.68 -13.19
N GLU A 486 -22.12 10.32 -12.20
CA GLU A 486 -21.92 10.81 -10.83
C GLU A 486 -20.74 10.10 -10.18
N VAL A 487 -19.90 10.85 -9.44
CA VAL A 487 -18.71 10.31 -8.78
C VAL A 487 -18.65 10.75 -7.32
N VAL A 488 -18.05 9.90 -6.48
CA VAL A 488 -17.82 10.20 -5.06
C VAL A 488 -16.41 9.79 -4.65
N GLU A 489 -15.73 10.66 -3.92
CA GLU A 489 -14.40 10.42 -3.37
C GLU A 489 -14.51 10.08 -1.88
N PRO A 490 -14.11 8.87 -1.46
CA PRO A 490 -14.19 8.46 -0.06
C PRO A 490 -13.09 9.10 0.79
N VAL A 491 -13.42 9.45 2.02
CA VAL A 491 -12.43 9.81 3.06
C VAL A 491 -11.96 8.58 3.81
N ALA A 492 -12.87 7.64 4.01
CA ALA A 492 -12.60 6.33 4.60
C ALA A 492 -13.69 5.36 4.14
N PHE A 493 -13.43 4.08 4.29
CA PHE A 493 -14.40 3.02 4.12
C PHE A 493 -14.89 2.52 5.48
N SER A 494 -16.07 1.94 5.55
CA SER A 494 -16.61 1.44 6.81
C SER A 494 -17.45 0.18 6.60
N VAL A 495 -17.35 -0.74 7.56
CA VAL A 495 -18.31 -1.83 7.68
C VAL A 495 -19.65 -1.29 8.22
N ALA A 496 -20.75 -2.03 8.00
CA ALA A 496 -22.04 -1.65 8.57
C ALA A 496 -22.02 -1.77 10.09
N PHE A 497 -22.72 -0.86 10.77
CA PHE A 497 -22.87 -0.90 12.23
C PHE A 497 -23.39 -2.27 12.71
N GLY A 498 -22.70 -2.85 13.68
CA GLY A 498 -23.07 -4.14 14.27
C GLY A 498 -22.81 -5.35 13.37
N SER A 499 -22.15 -5.19 12.20
CA SER A 499 -21.70 -6.33 11.40
C SER A 499 -20.65 -7.13 12.18
N LYS A 500 -20.80 -8.46 12.15
CA LYS A 500 -19.84 -9.37 12.80
C LYS A 500 -18.89 -9.91 11.74
N PRO A 501 -17.58 -9.93 12.00
CA PRO A 501 -16.63 -10.55 11.09
C PRO A 501 -16.84 -12.07 11.03
N THR A 502 -16.41 -12.70 9.95
CA THR A 502 -16.51 -14.14 9.74
C THR A 502 -15.12 -14.74 9.52
N ARG A 503 -14.98 -16.06 9.71
CA ARG A 503 -13.74 -16.81 9.36
C ARG A 503 -13.91 -17.62 8.07
N LYS A 504 -15.10 -17.65 7.48
CA LYS A 504 -15.35 -18.38 6.23
C LYS A 504 -15.10 -17.45 5.04
N MET A 505 -14.08 -17.74 4.28
CA MET A 505 -13.82 -17.10 2.99
C MET A 505 -14.84 -17.59 1.97
N ASN A 506 -15.55 -16.68 1.33
CA ASN A 506 -16.27 -17.01 0.11
C ASN A 506 -15.23 -17.15 -1.02
N ALA A 507 -15.25 -18.29 -1.71
CA ALA A 507 -14.25 -18.68 -2.70
C ALA A 507 -14.18 -17.79 -3.97
N GLN A 508 -15.00 -16.76 -4.08
CA GLN A 508 -15.00 -15.85 -5.22
C GLN A 508 -14.21 -14.59 -4.89
N GLY A 509 -12.93 -14.61 -5.26
CA GLY A 509 -12.12 -13.40 -5.38
C GLY A 509 -12.74 -12.47 -6.42
N GLU A 510 -13.56 -11.53 -5.98
CA GLU A 510 -14.24 -10.59 -6.84
C GLU A 510 -13.26 -9.52 -7.33
N MET A 511 -12.98 -9.50 -8.63
CA MET A 511 -12.24 -8.41 -9.25
C MET A 511 -13.15 -7.19 -9.35
N SER A 512 -12.74 -6.05 -8.78
CA SER A 512 -13.29 -4.75 -9.12
C SER A 512 -12.31 -4.07 -10.08
N PHE A 513 -12.81 -3.61 -11.21
CA PHE A 513 -11.99 -2.95 -12.23
C PHE A 513 -11.78 -1.49 -11.83
N VAL A 514 -10.52 -1.12 -11.62
CA VAL A 514 -10.11 0.27 -11.45
C VAL A 514 -9.45 0.72 -12.75
N GLN A 515 -9.95 1.82 -13.30
CA GLN A 515 -9.42 2.40 -14.53
C GLN A 515 -8.89 3.80 -14.26
N PRO A 516 -7.72 4.16 -14.83
CA PRO A 516 -7.21 5.52 -14.79
C PRO A 516 -7.80 6.35 -15.94
N VAL A 517 -8.09 7.62 -15.65
CA VAL A 517 -8.48 8.64 -16.64
C VAL A 517 -7.72 9.92 -16.35
N LEU A 518 -7.22 10.55 -17.39
CA LEU A 518 -6.51 11.81 -17.29
C LEU A 518 -7.52 12.97 -17.18
N LEU A 519 -7.48 13.73 -16.08
CA LEU A 519 -8.40 14.84 -15.82
C LEU A 519 -7.88 16.17 -16.33
N LYS A 520 -6.67 16.55 -15.96
CA LYS A 520 -6.09 17.84 -16.27
C LYS A 520 -4.76 17.62 -16.97
N MET A 521 -4.58 18.26 -18.09
CA MET A 521 -3.35 18.25 -18.85
C MET A 521 -2.88 19.68 -19.03
N ASP A 522 -1.65 19.95 -18.61
CA ASP A 522 -0.92 21.09 -19.13
C ASP A 522 -0.63 20.91 -20.63
N PRO A 523 -0.23 21.98 -21.33
CA PRO A 523 0.19 21.85 -22.73
C PRO A 523 1.23 20.74 -22.86
N TRP A 524 0.95 19.76 -23.70
CA TRP A 524 1.86 18.68 -23.98
C TRP A 524 3.14 19.19 -24.62
N GLN A 525 4.28 18.81 -24.06
CA GLN A 525 5.57 18.99 -24.71
C GLN A 525 5.93 17.74 -25.50
N GLU A 526 6.01 17.86 -26.81
CA GLU A 526 6.50 16.78 -27.65
C GLU A 526 8.01 16.62 -27.45
N LYS A 527 8.43 15.44 -26.99
CA LYS A 527 9.85 15.16 -26.71
C LYS A 527 10.52 14.42 -27.85
N THR A 528 9.81 13.56 -28.55
CA THR A 528 10.35 12.77 -29.64
C THR A 528 9.24 12.45 -30.62
N SER A 529 9.53 12.65 -31.91
CA SER A 529 8.69 12.20 -33.01
C SER A 529 9.56 11.33 -33.93
N ALA A 530 9.27 10.05 -33.96
CA ALA A 530 9.82 9.11 -34.93
C ALA A 530 8.69 8.71 -35.90
N ALA A 531 9.01 8.17 -37.07
CA ALA A 531 8.05 7.92 -38.15
C ALA A 531 6.78 7.15 -37.73
N LYS A 532 6.79 6.42 -36.60
CA LYS A 532 5.66 5.62 -36.12
C LYS A 532 5.41 5.73 -34.61
N MET A 533 6.06 6.67 -33.96
CA MET A 533 5.95 6.85 -32.51
C MET A 533 6.02 8.34 -32.16
N VAL A 534 5.07 8.80 -31.36
CA VAL A 534 5.07 10.17 -30.80
C VAL A 534 5.10 10.03 -29.28
N VAL A 535 6.08 10.64 -28.65
CA VAL A 535 6.19 10.74 -27.19
C VAL A 535 5.93 12.17 -26.76
N ARG A 536 4.99 12.35 -25.87
CA ARG A 536 4.65 13.63 -25.25
C ARG A 536 4.76 13.52 -23.76
N CYS A 537 5.10 14.60 -23.09
CA CYS A 537 5.06 14.67 -21.64
C CYS A 537 4.33 15.91 -21.14
N SER A 538 3.72 15.78 -19.97
CA SER A 538 3.15 16.87 -19.19
C SER A 538 3.72 16.75 -17.79
N THR A 539 4.46 17.78 -17.36
CA THR A 539 5.29 17.73 -16.14
C THR A 539 4.78 18.63 -15.03
N ASN A 540 3.73 19.42 -15.27
CA ASN A 540 3.20 20.36 -14.29
C ASN A 540 1.69 20.16 -14.11
N GLU A 541 1.26 20.03 -12.85
CA GLU A 541 -0.15 20.05 -12.45
C GLU A 541 -1.09 19.07 -13.20
N SER A 542 -0.54 18.01 -13.80
CA SER A 542 -1.39 16.97 -14.39
C SER A 542 -2.06 16.14 -13.31
N GLU A 543 -3.31 15.77 -13.54
CA GLU A 543 -4.13 15.04 -12.58
C GLU A 543 -4.71 13.77 -13.20
N ILE A 544 -4.53 12.64 -12.51
CA ILE A 544 -5.15 11.37 -12.87
C ILE A 544 -6.31 11.08 -11.93
N LEU A 545 -7.37 10.56 -12.49
CA LEU A 545 -8.50 10.01 -11.79
C LEU A 545 -8.47 8.49 -11.89
N PHE A 546 -8.46 7.81 -10.76
CA PHE A 546 -8.77 6.38 -10.70
C PHE A 546 -10.24 6.22 -10.34
N PHE A 547 -10.96 5.38 -11.05
CA PHE A 547 -12.35 5.11 -10.73
C PHE A 547 -12.66 3.62 -10.71
N ASN A 548 -13.55 3.24 -9.79
CA ASN A 548 -14.04 1.88 -9.62
C ASN A 548 -15.52 1.83 -9.99
N ARG A 549 -15.86 0.92 -10.90
CA ARG A 549 -17.23 0.67 -11.41
C ARG A 549 -18.00 -0.41 -10.64
N GLY A 550 -17.42 -0.97 -9.59
CA GLY A 550 -17.97 -2.13 -8.93
C GLY A 550 -17.75 -3.43 -9.70
N ARG A 551 -18.37 -4.49 -9.23
CA ARG A 551 -18.20 -5.85 -9.76
C ARG A 551 -18.79 -6.04 -11.16
N SER A 552 -19.98 -5.52 -11.37
CA SER A 552 -20.76 -5.67 -12.62
C SER A 552 -20.50 -4.58 -13.65
N THR A 553 -19.59 -3.64 -13.35
CA THR A 553 -19.28 -2.46 -14.16
C THR A 553 -20.40 -1.39 -14.23
N PHE A 554 -21.51 -1.59 -13.54
CA PHE A 554 -22.64 -0.65 -13.52
C PHE A 554 -22.54 0.42 -12.42
N GLY A 555 -21.47 0.46 -11.64
CA GLY A 555 -21.29 1.40 -10.54
C GLY A 555 -21.92 0.91 -9.24
N PHE A 556 -22.20 1.86 -8.37
CA PHE A 556 -22.75 1.61 -7.05
C PHE A 556 -24.04 2.39 -6.82
N ALA A 557 -24.99 1.78 -6.13
CA ALA A 557 -26.05 2.49 -5.46
C ALA A 557 -25.48 3.15 -4.21
N PHE A 558 -25.80 4.41 -3.95
CA PHE A 558 -25.19 5.22 -2.90
C PHE A 558 -26.23 6.02 -2.15
N CYS A 559 -26.21 5.94 -0.84
CA CYS A 559 -27.02 6.77 0.03
C CYS A 559 -26.26 8.02 0.47
N PRO A 560 -26.64 9.24 0.03
CA PRO A 560 -25.95 10.47 0.41
C PRO A 560 -26.12 10.86 1.88
N TYR A 561 -27.10 10.31 2.59
CA TYR A 561 -27.33 10.60 4.01
C TYR A 561 -26.36 9.91 4.93
N CYS A 562 -26.06 8.63 4.67
CA CYS A 562 -25.25 7.83 5.57
C CYS A 562 -23.98 7.24 4.97
N GLY A 563 -23.77 7.38 3.66
CA GLY A 563 -22.62 6.81 2.97
C GLY A 563 -22.73 5.31 2.66
N ARG A 564 -23.86 4.67 2.94
CA ARG A 564 -24.08 3.26 2.60
C ARG A 564 -24.02 3.07 1.10
N MET A 565 -23.35 1.99 0.66
CA MET A 565 -23.20 1.66 -0.75
C MET A 565 -23.36 0.16 -0.98
N GLU A 566 -23.91 -0.16 -2.14
CA GLU A 566 -23.95 -1.52 -2.70
C GLU A 566 -23.67 -1.44 -4.19
N TYR A 567 -23.03 -2.48 -4.77
CA TYR A 567 -22.77 -2.51 -6.20
C TYR A 567 -24.07 -2.80 -6.98
N GLU A 568 -24.22 -2.11 -8.11
CA GLU A 568 -25.35 -2.32 -9.02
C GLU A 568 -25.19 -3.65 -9.75
N GLN A 569 -26.28 -4.40 -9.90
CA GLN A 569 -26.27 -5.68 -10.60
C GLN A 569 -26.80 -5.58 -12.03
N SER A 570 -27.57 -4.54 -12.33
CA SER A 570 -28.24 -4.29 -13.59
C SER A 570 -28.07 -2.83 -14.04
N PRO A 571 -28.10 -2.54 -15.33
CA PRO A 571 -28.17 -1.17 -15.83
C PRO A 571 -29.52 -0.48 -15.54
N ASP A 572 -30.54 -1.26 -15.16
CA ASP A 572 -31.90 -0.77 -14.97
C ASP A 572 -32.09 -0.16 -13.57
N TYR A 573 -32.90 0.91 -13.49
CA TYR A 573 -33.28 1.55 -12.24
C TYR A 573 -34.41 0.82 -11.48
N SER A 574 -34.81 -0.35 -11.94
CA SER A 574 -35.96 -1.10 -11.42
C SER A 574 -35.69 -1.83 -10.09
N ASP A 575 -34.41 -2.01 -9.74
CA ASP A 575 -34.05 -2.71 -8.52
C ASP A 575 -34.16 -1.80 -7.30
N ASN A 576 -34.84 -2.26 -6.24
CA ASN A 576 -34.99 -1.53 -4.98
C ASN A 576 -33.73 -1.64 -4.10
N ILE A 577 -32.54 -1.37 -4.67
CA ILE A 577 -31.28 -1.44 -3.94
C ILE A 577 -31.24 -0.33 -2.87
N LEU A 578 -30.82 -0.68 -1.67
CA LEU A 578 -30.74 0.21 -0.51
C LEU A 578 -32.09 0.80 -0.01
N VAL A 579 -33.24 0.33 -0.50
CA VAL A 579 -34.53 0.74 0.07
C VAL A 579 -34.67 0.11 1.44
N GLY A 580 -35.06 0.91 2.45
CA GLY A 580 -35.23 0.45 3.84
C GLY A 580 -33.90 0.12 4.56
N HIS A 581 -32.75 0.55 4.03
CA HIS A 581 -31.46 0.26 4.65
C HIS A 581 -31.29 0.94 6.02
N LYS A 582 -30.46 0.33 6.83
CA LYS A 582 -30.00 0.91 8.10
C LYS A 582 -28.82 1.85 7.85
N HIS A 583 -28.79 2.95 8.60
CA HIS A 583 -27.69 3.92 8.56
C HIS A 583 -26.33 3.27 8.84
N LEU A 584 -25.35 3.57 8.01
CA LEU A 584 -24.03 2.91 8.01
C LEU A 584 -23.37 2.89 9.41
N SER A 585 -23.35 4.04 10.09
CA SER A 585 -22.61 4.24 11.34
C SER A 585 -23.45 4.07 12.61
N THR A 586 -24.78 4.07 12.53
CA THR A 586 -25.66 4.03 13.69
C THR A 586 -26.53 2.78 13.77
N GLY A 587 -26.78 2.12 12.65
CA GLY A 587 -27.66 0.95 12.56
C GLY A 587 -29.16 1.25 12.69
N LEU A 588 -29.54 2.52 12.82
CA LEU A 588 -30.96 2.97 12.85
C LEU A 588 -31.53 2.99 11.42
N PRO A 589 -32.86 3.02 11.26
CA PRO A 589 -33.47 3.30 9.96
C PRO A 589 -32.89 4.58 9.36
N CYS A 590 -32.51 4.56 8.08
CA CYS A 590 -31.91 5.72 7.42
C CYS A 590 -32.97 6.51 6.66
N PRO A 591 -33.06 7.86 6.85
CA PRO A 591 -33.99 8.70 6.08
C PRO A 591 -33.78 8.59 4.57
N GLY A 592 -32.52 8.32 4.14
CA GLY A 592 -32.20 8.10 2.73
C GLY A 592 -32.80 6.80 2.15
N GLY A 593 -33.17 5.84 3.00
CA GLY A 593 -33.82 4.59 2.61
C GLY A 593 -35.35 4.63 2.61
N GLU A 594 -35.94 5.73 3.09
CA GLU A 594 -37.39 5.88 3.14
C GLU A 594 -37.96 6.22 1.75
N ALA A 595 -39.24 5.90 1.57
CA ALA A 595 -40.10 6.28 0.45
C ALA A 595 -39.51 6.06 -0.97
N ASN A 596 -39.65 4.86 -1.48
CA ASN A 596 -39.45 4.53 -2.91
C ASN A 596 -38.03 4.73 -3.46
N GLY A 597 -37.00 4.83 -2.64
CA GLY A 597 -35.61 4.91 -3.09
C GLY A 597 -35.22 6.18 -3.83
N ARG A 598 -36.06 7.21 -3.86
CA ARG A 598 -35.83 8.47 -4.60
C ARG A 598 -34.55 9.20 -4.16
N ASN A 599 -34.11 9.01 -2.93
CA ASN A 599 -32.92 9.63 -2.36
C ASN A 599 -31.65 8.81 -2.62
N ILE A 600 -31.75 7.60 -3.15
CA ILE A 600 -30.59 6.77 -3.47
C ILE A 600 -30.04 7.20 -4.83
N ARG A 601 -28.73 7.50 -4.84
CA ARG A 601 -28.00 7.79 -6.07
C ARG A 601 -27.63 6.48 -6.72
N ARG A 602 -27.85 6.37 -8.01
CA ARG A 602 -27.64 5.13 -8.76
C ARG A 602 -26.44 5.29 -9.70
N HIS A 603 -25.77 4.19 -9.98
CA HIS A 603 -24.65 4.14 -10.92
C HIS A 603 -23.50 5.10 -10.58
N VAL A 604 -23.26 5.35 -9.30
CA VAL A 604 -22.20 6.24 -8.81
C VAL A 604 -20.86 5.52 -8.88
N LEU A 605 -19.80 6.21 -9.31
CA LEU A 605 -18.45 5.67 -9.29
C LEU A 605 -17.69 6.10 -8.03
N LEU A 606 -16.92 5.17 -7.46
CA LEU A 606 -15.90 5.51 -6.47
C LEU A 606 -14.67 6.05 -7.21
N VAL A 607 -14.17 7.20 -6.79
CA VAL A 607 -13.02 7.84 -7.43
C VAL A 607 -11.94 8.21 -6.43
N GLY A 608 -10.71 8.27 -6.93
CA GLY A 608 -9.58 8.86 -6.24
C GLY A 608 -8.77 9.69 -7.21
N ARG A 609 -8.34 10.89 -6.79
CA ARG A 609 -7.55 11.82 -7.59
C ARG A 609 -6.11 11.82 -7.15
N TYR A 610 -5.22 11.96 -8.10
CA TYR A 610 -3.79 11.95 -7.85
C TYR A 610 -3.08 12.89 -8.82
N GLN A 611 -2.24 13.76 -8.29
CA GLN A 611 -1.38 14.64 -9.10
C GLN A 611 -0.10 13.91 -9.46
N THR A 612 0.25 13.88 -10.74
CA THR A 612 1.47 13.23 -11.24
C THR A 612 1.88 13.80 -12.59
N ASP A 613 3.09 13.48 -13.00
CA ASP A 613 3.55 13.74 -14.37
C ASP A 613 3.03 12.66 -15.32
N PHE A 614 2.89 13.02 -16.58
CA PHE A 614 2.43 12.12 -17.62
C PHE A 614 3.43 12.00 -18.76
N VAL A 615 3.54 10.77 -19.27
CA VAL A 615 4.14 10.47 -20.56
C VAL A 615 3.11 9.72 -21.39
N GLU A 616 2.75 10.30 -22.54
CA GLU A 616 1.90 9.64 -23.53
C GLU A 616 2.79 9.13 -24.67
N VAL A 617 2.66 7.85 -24.97
CA VAL A 617 3.33 7.22 -26.11
C VAL A 617 2.26 6.75 -27.08
N LYS A 618 2.28 7.29 -28.30
CA LYS A 618 1.37 6.88 -29.39
C LYS A 618 2.15 6.11 -30.42
N PHE A 619 1.67 4.94 -30.75
CA PHE A 619 2.20 4.13 -31.84
C PHE A 619 1.27 4.21 -33.06
N TYR A 620 1.86 4.27 -34.22
CA TYR A 620 1.15 4.28 -35.49
C TYR A 620 1.53 3.05 -36.32
N ASP A 621 0.56 2.45 -36.99
CA ASP A 621 0.81 1.32 -37.90
C ASP A 621 1.48 1.78 -39.23
N ALA A 622 1.64 0.84 -40.16
CA ALA A 622 2.21 1.12 -41.48
C ALA A 622 1.38 2.14 -42.30
N ALA A 623 0.09 2.24 -42.03
CA ALA A 623 -0.86 3.15 -42.69
C ALA A 623 -1.04 4.48 -41.92
N ASN A 624 -0.20 4.79 -40.93
CA ASN A 624 -0.33 5.95 -40.03
C ASN A 624 -1.64 5.98 -39.22
N VAL A 625 -2.23 4.83 -38.97
CA VAL A 625 -3.39 4.70 -38.07
C VAL A 625 -2.91 4.45 -36.65
N LEU A 626 -3.49 5.16 -35.68
CA LEU A 626 -3.15 4.98 -34.26
C LEU A 626 -3.47 3.54 -33.82
N VAL A 627 -2.47 2.83 -33.36
CA VAL A 627 -2.64 1.49 -32.77
C VAL A 627 -3.30 1.66 -31.41
N ARG A 628 -4.47 1.09 -31.23
CA ARG A 628 -5.26 1.15 -29.99
C ARG A 628 -5.03 -0.08 -29.12
#